data_69b4225477d78b584b178938a0607fe2
#
_entry.id   69b4225477d78b584b178938a0607fe2
#
_cell.length_a   1.000
_cell.length_b   1.000
_cell.length_c   1.000
_cell.angle_alpha   90.00
_cell.angle_beta   90.00
_cell.angle_gamma   90.00
#
_symmetry.space_group_name_H-M   'P 1'
#
loop_
_entity.id
_entity.type
_entity.pdbx_description
1 polymer ?
#
loop_
_entity_poly.entity_id
_entity_poly.type
_entity_poly.pdbx_seq_one_letter_code
_entity_poly.pdbx_strand_id
1 'polypeptide(L)'
;MLIRNGDDVDSSNINKKVREGNSCEIKKQVTLTDTKTGIEYTIAFCDDSCENGLPHTINETTMMIPESYSKDRFTTTVEHEKIHLLQRRHPELWEAWYKLLWSYTIHRTPPSKMPSSLLEKRRHNPDTEDKPFVCWRGRWWSLTVYSTNPTSLLDAKTVWWDANTGEVSSEAPPEWRNFFGKQPQDEHPHEIAAQMIANGAGNKNLRERLMAVYEKHFYRIDRG
;
A
#
# COMPACT_ATOMS: atom_id res chain seq x y z
N MET A 1 4.92 -21.58 29.67
CA MET A 1 6.14 -20.85 29.30
C MET A 1 5.94 -20.34 27.88
N LEU A 2 5.37 -19.14 27.73
CA LEU A 2 5.09 -18.54 26.43
C LEU A 2 6.39 -17.91 25.93
N ILE A 3 6.93 -18.47 24.85
CA ILE A 3 8.04 -17.88 24.10
C ILE A 3 7.50 -16.60 23.49
N ARG A 4 7.90 -15.45 24.02
CA ARG A 4 7.73 -14.17 23.34
C ARG A 4 8.63 -14.22 22.12
N ASN A 5 8.01 -14.25 20.95
CA ASN A 5 8.68 -14.10 19.67
C ASN A 5 9.36 -12.73 19.62
N GLY A 6 10.54 -12.77 19.03
CA GLY A 6 11.55 -11.76 18.97
C GLY A 6 11.11 -10.32 18.74
N ASP A 7 11.91 -9.46 19.29
CA ASP A 7 11.91 -8.02 19.30
C ASP A 7 11.34 -7.44 17.99
N ASP A 8 10.08 -6.99 18.06
CA ASP A 8 9.53 -6.01 17.13
C ASP A 8 10.43 -4.79 17.25
N VAL A 9 11.34 -4.63 16.32
CA VAL A 9 12.18 -3.43 16.26
C VAL A 9 11.22 -2.26 16.11
N ASP A 10 11.14 -1.46 17.17
CA ASP A 10 10.02 -0.59 17.49
C ASP A 10 10.00 0.66 16.60
N SER A 11 9.54 0.50 15.35
CA SER A 11 9.12 1.65 14.54
C SER A 11 7.85 2.31 15.11
N SER A 12 7.24 1.73 16.15
CA SER A 12 6.01 2.20 16.78
C SER A 12 6.17 3.60 17.35
N ASN A 13 7.31 3.92 17.97
CA ASN A 13 7.53 5.22 18.59
C ASN A 13 7.54 6.38 17.60
N ILE A 14 8.20 6.23 16.45
CA ILE A 14 8.22 7.28 15.43
C ILE A 14 6.86 7.43 14.76
N ASN A 15 6.18 6.33 14.46
CA ASN A 15 4.83 6.34 13.90
C ASN A 15 3.82 6.95 14.88
N LYS A 16 3.93 6.65 16.16
CA LYS A 16 3.10 7.26 17.21
C LYS A 16 3.33 8.77 17.30
N LYS A 17 4.59 9.21 17.29
CA LYS A 17 4.94 10.63 17.35
C LYS A 17 4.36 11.43 16.17
N VAL A 18 4.48 10.93 14.94
CA VAL A 18 3.97 11.65 13.75
C VAL A 18 2.45 11.63 13.64
N ARG A 19 1.76 10.77 14.39
CA ARG A 19 0.31 10.72 14.51
C ARG A 19 -0.22 11.36 15.80
N GLU A 20 0.65 11.93 16.62
CA GLU A 20 0.24 12.60 17.84
C GLU A 20 -0.69 13.77 17.53
N GLY A 21 -1.86 13.79 18.16
CA GLY A 21 -2.89 14.78 17.91
C GLY A 21 -3.78 14.53 16.69
N ASN A 22 -3.51 13.49 15.89
CA ASN A 22 -4.42 13.09 14.81
C ASN A 22 -5.70 12.50 15.39
N SER A 23 -6.83 12.85 14.80
CA SER A 23 -8.14 12.29 15.11
C SER A 23 -8.69 11.58 13.87
N CYS A 24 -9.16 10.35 14.06
CA CYS A 24 -9.88 9.60 13.03
C CYS A 24 -11.35 9.42 13.40
N GLU A 25 -11.95 10.43 14.04
CA GLU A 25 -13.37 10.44 14.34
C GLU A 25 -14.19 10.41 13.05
N ILE A 26 -15.12 9.46 12.97
CA ILE A 26 -16.01 9.34 11.81
C ILE A 26 -17.16 10.36 11.97
N LYS A 27 -17.27 11.28 11.03
CA LYS A 27 -18.32 12.31 10.99
C LYS A 27 -19.57 11.83 10.25
N LYS A 28 -19.36 11.03 9.20
CA LYS A 28 -20.42 10.51 8.33
C LYS A 28 -19.96 9.24 7.65
N GLN A 29 -20.90 8.37 7.33
CA GLN A 29 -20.60 7.20 6.51
C GLN A 29 -21.68 6.93 5.47
N VAL A 30 -21.29 6.33 4.36
CA VAL A 30 -22.17 5.92 3.26
C VAL A 30 -21.75 4.54 2.79
N THR A 31 -22.71 3.62 2.71
CA THR A 31 -22.48 2.28 2.14
C THR A 31 -22.98 2.24 0.71
N LEU A 32 -22.16 1.73 -0.19
CA LEU A 32 -22.39 1.67 -1.62
C LEU A 32 -22.08 0.27 -2.14
N THR A 33 -22.64 -0.05 -3.31
CA THR A 33 -22.29 -1.28 -4.04
C THR A 33 -21.61 -0.90 -5.36
N ASP A 34 -20.42 -1.41 -5.58
CA ASP A 34 -19.73 -1.25 -6.86
C ASP A 34 -20.44 -2.04 -7.96
N THR A 35 -20.85 -1.36 -9.02
CA THR A 35 -21.64 -1.96 -10.08
C THR A 35 -20.86 -2.97 -10.93
N LYS A 36 -19.54 -2.81 -11.05
CA LYS A 36 -18.69 -3.69 -11.86
C LYS A 36 -18.35 -4.97 -11.12
N THR A 37 -17.94 -4.84 -9.87
CA THR A 37 -17.49 -5.98 -9.06
C THR A 37 -18.60 -6.54 -8.18
N GLY A 38 -19.63 -5.74 -7.89
CA GLY A 38 -20.71 -6.08 -6.96
C GLY A 38 -20.28 -6.12 -5.50
N ILE A 39 -19.12 -5.61 -5.16
CA ILE A 39 -18.70 -5.52 -3.76
C ILE A 39 -19.48 -4.40 -3.06
N GLU A 40 -19.91 -4.68 -1.83
CA GLU A 40 -20.39 -3.65 -0.92
C GLU A 40 -19.20 -3.07 -0.15
N TYR A 41 -19.18 -1.74 -0.02
CA TYR A 41 -18.15 -1.01 0.69
C TYR A 41 -18.70 0.24 1.36
N THR A 42 -18.05 0.69 2.42
CA THR A 42 -18.41 1.89 3.17
C THR A 42 -17.33 2.96 3.00
N ILE A 43 -17.74 4.17 2.65
CA ILE A 43 -16.91 5.37 2.75
C ILE A 43 -17.23 6.02 4.09
N ALA A 44 -16.25 6.06 4.98
CA ALA A 44 -16.32 6.77 6.25
C ALA A 44 -15.56 8.10 6.13
N PHE A 45 -16.28 9.21 6.20
CA PHE A 45 -15.69 10.54 6.22
C PHE A 45 -15.20 10.86 7.63
N CYS A 46 -13.93 11.25 7.74
CA CYS A 46 -13.25 11.47 9.03
C CYS A 46 -12.65 12.86 9.13
N ASP A 47 -12.12 13.17 10.31
CA ASP A 47 -11.35 14.39 10.52
C ASP A 47 -10.19 14.52 9.54
N ASP A 48 -9.90 15.74 9.10
CA ASP A 48 -8.82 16.04 8.15
C ASP A 48 -7.41 15.73 8.69
N SER A 49 -7.26 15.55 9.99
CA SER A 49 -6.01 15.13 10.62
C SER A 49 -5.80 13.60 10.56
N CYS A 50 -6.84 12.81 10.26
CA CYS A 50 -6.70 11.36 10.19
C CYS A 50 -5.66 10.97 9.13
N GLU A 51 -4.64 10.20 9.52
CA GLU A 51 -3.50 9.85 8.67
C GLU A 51 -2.93 11.05 7.89
N ASN A 52 -2.90 12.26 8.52
CA ASN A 52 -2.46 13.52 7.91
C ASN A 52 -3.22 13.86 6.60
N GLY A 53 -4.49 13.55 6.54
CA GLY A 53 -5.34 13.82 5.38
C GLY A 53 -5.19 12.79 4.26
N LEU A 54 -4.52 11.67 4.48
CA LEU A 54 -4.37 10.60 3.50
C LEU A 54 -5.56 9.63 3.57
N PRO A 55 -6.27 9.40 2.47
CA PRO A 55 -7.23 8.30 2.37
C PRO A 55 -6.55 6.95 2.61
N HIS A 56 -7.27 6.01 3.19
CA HIS A 56 -6.76 4.66 3.47
C HIS A 56 -7.90 3.69 3.79
N THR A 57 -7.64 2.40 3.75
CA THR A 57 -8.58 1.37 4.20
C THR A 57 -8.28 0.93 5.63
N ILE A 58 -9.32 0.64 6.42
CA ILE A 58 -9.18 0.17 7.81
C ILE A 58 -9.55 -1.30 7.99
N ASN A 59 -10.29 -1.87 7.05
CA ASN A 59 -10.67 -3.28 7.01
C ASN A 59 -11.09 -3.68 5.59
N GLU A 60 -11.69 -4.84 5.42
CA GLU A 60 -12.10 -5.40 4.11
C GLU A 60 -13.29 -4.68 3.46
N THR A 61 -13.99 -3.79 4.19
CA THR A 61 -15.22 -3.14 3.72
C THR A 61 -15.21 -1.63 3.82
N THR A 62 -14.28 -1.04 4.57
CA THR A 62 -14.35 0.37 4.93
C THR A 62 -13.08 1.12 4.53
N MET A 63 -13.27 2.21 3.79
CA MET A 63 -12.24 3.20 3.52
C MET A 63 -12.52 4.49 4.29
N MET A 64 -11.45 5.12 4.78
CA MET A 64 -11.48 6.41 5.46
C MET A 64 -11.07 7.51 4.47
N ILE A 65 -11.88 8.55 4.35
CA ILE A 65 -11.58 9.70 3.49
C ILE A 65 -11.79 10.98 4.32
N PRO A 66 -10.81 11.89 4.37
CA PRO A 66 -10.97 13.16 5.06
C PRO A 66 -12.16 13.96 4.53
N GLU A 67 -12.90 14.66 5.41
CA GLU A 67 -14.13 15.38 5.03
C GLU A 67 -13.84 16.49 4.00
N SER A 68 -12.70 17.18 4.11
CA SER A 68 -12.27 18.22 3.16
C SER A 68 -11.58 17.68 1.91
N TYR A 69 -11.55 16.37 1.69
CA TYR A 69 -10.81 15.79 0.55
C TYR A 69 -11.25 16.36 -0.79
N SER A 70 -10.29 16.60 -1.68
CA SER A 70 -10.51 17.24 -2.97
C SER A 70 -11.55 16.53 -3.83
N LYS A 71 -12.61 17.25 -4.24
CA LYS A 71 -13.66 16.73 -5.11
C LYS A 71 -13.14 16.23 -6.46
N ASP A 72 -12.12 16.90 -7.02
CA ASP A 72 -11.55 16.55 -8.31
C ASP A 72 -10.80 15.21 -8.30
N ARG A 73 -10.29 14.81 -7.13
CA ARG A 73 -9.59 13.54 -6.94
C ARG A 73 -10.47 12.43 -6.35
N PHE A 74 -11.65 12.78 -5.84
CA PHE A 74 -12.48 11.89 -5.05
C PHE A 74 -12.77 10.57 -5.78
N THR A 75 -13.26 10.62 -7.02
CA THR A 75 -13.60 9.42 -7.80
C THR A 75 -12.40 8.50 -7.99
N THR A 76 -11.27 9.07 -8.39
CA THR A 76 -10.04 8.28 -8.63
C THR A 76 -9.49 7.69 -7.33
N THR A 77 -9.60 8.43 -6.22
CA THR A 77 -9.21 7.93 -4.90
C THR A 77 -10.13 6.81 -4.43
N VAL A 78 -11.45 6.95 -4.59
CA VAL A 78 -12.38 5.85 -4.25
C VAL A 78 -12.08 4.59 -5.08
N GLU A 79 -11.75 4.73 -6.38
CA GLU A 79 -11.32 3.59 -7.19
C GLU A 79 -10.02 2.96 -6.67
N HIS A 80 -9.06 3.78 -6.23
CA HIS A 80 -7.81 3.32 -5.63
C HIS A 80 -8.06 2.54 -4.32
N GLU A 81 -8.82 3.12 -3.40
CA GLU A 81 -9.15 2.49 -2.13
C GLU A 81 -9.97 1.19 -2.30
N LYS A 82 -10.85 1.11 -3.30
CA LYS A 82 -11.56 -0.13 -3.62
C LYS A 82 -10.60 -1.27 -3.99
N ILE A 83 -9.48 -0.98 -4.63
CA ILE A 83 -8.47 -2.01 -4.90
C ILE A 83 -7.87 -2.54 -3.59
N HIS A 84 -7.58 -1.66 -2.62
CA HIS A 84 -7.10 -2.09 -1.29
C HIS A 84 -8.13 -2.95 -0.55
N LEU A 85 -9.44 -2.64 -0.63
CA LEU A 85 -10.47 -3.52 -0.09
C LEU A 85 -10.44 -4.92 -0.73
N LEU A 86 -10.26 -5.00 -2.05
CA LEU A 86 -10.15 -6.28 -2.76
C LEU A 86 -8.86 -7.03 -2.42
N GLN A 87 -7.75 -6.31 -2.22
CA GLN A 87 -6.48 -6.89 -1.78
C GLN A 87 -6.61 -7.52 -0.39
N ARG A 88 -7.32 -6.87 0.54
CA ARG A 88 -7.60 -7.40 1.87
C ARG A 88 -8.53 -8.62 1.84
N ARG A 89 -9.55 -8.61 0.97
CA ARG A 89 -10.50 -9.74 0.82
C ARG A 89 -9.89 -10.96 0.17
N HIS A 90 -8.91 -10.76 -0.73
CA HIS A 90 -8.34 -11.81 -1.57
C HIS A 90 -6.80 -11.78 -1.56
N PRO A 91 -6.13 -11.77 -0.40
CA PRO A 91 -4.69 -11.54 -0.30
C PRO A 91 -3.87 -12.57 -1.08
N GLU A 92 -4.25 -13.85 -1.01
CA GLU A 92 -3.53 -14.93 -1.70
C GLU A 92 -3.59 -14.79 -3.23
N LEU A 93 -4.72 -14.33 -3.76
CA LEU A 93 -4.89 -14.09 -5.20
C LEU A 93 -3.97 -12.98 -5.68
N TRP A 94 -3.95 -11.85 -4.97
CA TRP A 94 -3.10 -10.72 -5.30
C TRP A 94 -1.60 -11.06 -5.17
N GLU A 95 -1.20 -11.76 -4.13
CA GLU A 95 0.17 -12.24 -3.96
C GLU A 95 0.61 -13.17 -5.10
N ALA A 96 -0.28 -14.09 -5.52
CA ALA A 96 -0.02 -14.94 -6.67
C ALA A 96 0.18 -14.13 -7.96
N TRP A 97 -0.64 -13.09 -8.19
CA TRP A 97 -0.46 -12.20 -9.36
C TRP A 97 0.83 -11.41 -9.29
N TYR A 98 1.18 -10.83 -8.15
CA TYR A 98 2.44 -10.09 -7.99
C TYR A 98 3.65 -10.98 -8.21
N LYS A 99 3.60 -12.20 -7.72
CA LYS A 99 4.66 -13.18 -7.96
C LYS A 99 4.77 -13.56 -9.44
N LEU A 100 3.64 -13.88 -10.07
CA LEU A 100 3.59 -14.35 -11.45
C LEU A 100 3.90 -13.24 -12.46
N LEU A 101 3.27 -12.07 -12.30
CA LEU A 101 3.34 -10.99 -13.28
C LEU A 101 4.57 -10.09 -13.08
N TRP A 102 5.01 -9.92 -11.82
CA TRP A 102 5.98 -8.89 -11.43
C TRP A 102 7.20 -9.40 -10.68
N SER A 103 7.24 -10.69 -10.33
CA SER A 103 8.32 -11.29 -9.54
C SER A 103 8.49 -10.66 -8.14
N TYR A 104 7.39 -10.22 -7.53
CA TYR A 104 7.35 -9.79 -6.13
C TYR A 104 7.02 -10.95 -5.21
N THR A 105 7.59 -10.93 -4.02
CA THR A 105 7.15 -11.72 -2.86
C THR A 105 6.85 -10.77 -1.71
N ILE A 106 5.82 -11.10 -0.92
CA ILE A 106 5.34 -10.29 0.19
C ILE A 106 5.54 -11.06 1.50
N HIS A 107 5.99 -10.38 2.55
CA HIS A 107 6.38 -11.00 3.80
C HIS A 107 5.83 -10.21 5.00
N ARG A 108 5.50 -10.92 6.08
CA ARG A 108 5.11 -10.32 7.36
C ARG A 108 6.32 -9.80 8.14
N THR A 109 7.46 -10.45 7.96
CA THR A 109 8.69 -10.13 8.70
C THR A 109 9.80 -9.74 7.73
N PRO A 110 10.70 -8.83 8.15
CA PRO A 110 11.86 -8.47 7.34
C PRO A 110 12.85 -9.63 7.26
N PRO A 111 13.71 -9.65 6.24
CA PRO A 111 14.82 -10.60 6.21
C PRO A 111 15.83 -10.28 7.33
N SER A 112 16.41 -11.31 7.94
CA SER A 112 17.30 -11.17 9.10
C SER A 112 18.52 -10.26 8.93
N LYS A 113 18.92 -10.03 7.67
CA LYS A 113 20.07 -9.16 7.33
C LYS A 113 19.68 -7.71 7.07
N MET A 114 18.38 -7.37 7.11
CA MET A 114 17.97 -5.98 6.89
C MET A 114 18.46 -5.09 8.03
N PRO A 115 19.05 -3.91 7.74
CA PRO A 115 19.55 -3.01 8.76
C PRO A 115 18.45 -2.56 9.74
N SER A 116 18.69 -2.66 11.05
CA SER A 116 17.74 -2.21 12.09
C SER A 116 17.41 -0.72 11.93
N SER A 117 18.37 0.09 11.48
CA SER A 117 18.16 1.51 11.23
C SER A 117 17.10 1.83 10.15
N LEU A 118 16.82 0.91 9.24
CA LEU A 118 15.70 1.02 8.30
C LEU A 118 14.38 0.63 8.98
N LEU A 119 14.41 -0.44 9.78
CA LEU A 119 13.23 -0.95 10.46
C LEU A 119 12.72 0.07 11.51
N GLU A 120 13.60 0.67 12.28
CA GLU A 120 13.27 1.70 13.29
C GLU A 120 12.62 2.94 12.69
N LYS A 121 12.91 3.24 11.42
CA LYS A 121 12.35 4.41 10.71
C LYS A 121 11.20 4.05 9.78
N ARG A 122 10.78 2.79 9.71
CA ARG A 122 9.72 2.36 8.80
C ARG A 122 8.41 3.08 9.08
N ARG A 123 7.82 3.66 8.05
CA ARG A 123 6.46 4.18 8.10
C ARG A 123 5.46 3.01 8.10
N HIS A 124 4.48 3.07 8.99
CA HIS A 124 3.32 2.20 8.93
C HIS A 124 2.33 2.74 7.89
N ASN A 125 1.99 1.93 6.90
CA ASN A 125 0.94 2.24 5.95
C ASN A 125 -0.26 1.31 6.25
N PRO A 126 -1.45 1.85 6.61
CA PRO A 126 -2.61 1.03 6.95
C PRO A 126 -2.96 0.01 5.86
N ASP A 127 -2.78 0.36 4.59
CA ASP A 127 -3.16 -0.48 3.44
C ASP A 127 -2.24 -1.68 3.21
N THR A 128 -1.05 -1.68 3.83
CA THR A 128 -0.03 -2.72 3.63
C THR A 128 0.48 -3.35 4.94
N GLU A 129 -0.03 -2.92 6.12
CA GLU A 129 0.55 -3.26 7.42
C GLU A 129 0.50 -4.75 7.77
N ASP A 130 -0.44 -5.51 7.21
CA ASP A 130 -0.52 -6.95 7.45
C ASP A 130 0.70 -7.72 6.95
N LYS A 131 1.32 -7.25 5.86
CA LYS A 131 2.50 -7.83 5.23
C LYS A 131 3.37 -6.72 4.62
N PRO A 132 4.04 -5.91 5.42
CA PRO A 132 4.66 -4.65 4.99
C PRO A 132 6.00 -4.81 4.25
N PHE A 133 6.58 -6.01 4.23
CA PHE A 133 7.88 -6.23 3.64
C PHE A 133 7.75 -6.89 2.27
N VAL A 134 8.34 -6.29 1.27
CA VAL A 134 8.24 -6.76 -0.11
C VAL A 134 9.61 -6.89 -0.75
N CYS A 135 9.77 -7.96 -1.52
CA CYS A 135 11.02 -8.27 -2.21
C CYS A 135 10.77 -8.43 -3.71
N TRP A 136 11.44 -7.63 -4.51
CA TRP A 136 11.43 -7.78 -5.95
C TRP A 136 12.62 -8.60 -6.45
N ARG A 137 12.30 -9.64 -7.24
CA ARG A 137 13.28 -10.58 -7.83
C ARG A 137 14.22 -11.21 -6.81
N GLY A 138 13.77 -11.43 -5.57
CA GLY A 138 14.55 -12.06 -4.51
C GLY A 138 15.77 -11.26 -4.04
N ARG A 139 15.89 -9.99 -4.43
CA ARG A 139 17.06 -9.15 -4.15
C ARG A 139 16.69 -7.78 -3.56
N TRP A 140 15.77 -7.07 -4.18
CA TRP A 140 15.49 -5.68 -3.89
C TRP A 140 14.31 -5.54 -2.94
N TRP A 141 14.52 -4.88 -1.81
CA TRP A 141 13.48 -4.62 -0.81
C TRP A 141 13.18 -3.14 -0.76
N SER A 142 11.93 -2.77 -1.01
CA SER A 142 11.47 -1.39 -0.85
C SER A 142 10.85 -1.19 0.53
N LEU A 143 11.16 -0.07 1.16
CA LEU A 143 10.58 0.35 2.42
C LEU A 143 10.33 1.85 2.39
N THR A 144 9.20 2.28 2.94
CA THR A 144 8.98 3.70 3.20
C THR A 144 9.49 4.02 4.60
N VAL A 145 10.46 4.93 4.67
CA VAL A 145 11.12 5.31 5.92
C VAL A 145 11.05 6.81 6.15
N TYR A 146 10.94 7.19 7.41
CA TYR A 146 10.97 8.59 7.81
C TYR A 146 12.38 9.19 7.73
N SER A 147 12.43 10.51 7.53
CA SER A 147 13.63 11.31 7.77
C SER A 147 14.04 11.30 9.26
N THR A 148 15.15 11.94 9.61
CA THR A 148 15.67 11.88 10.98
C THR A 148 14.75 12.52 12.03
N ASN A 149 14.00 13.58 11.67
CA ASN A 149 13.08 14.27 12.58
C ASN A 149 11.75 14.52 11.86
N PRO A 150 10.92 13.49 11.66
CA PRO A 150 9.67 13.67 10.95
C PRO A 150 8.65 14.43 11.80
N THR A 151 7.88 15.26 11.15
CA THR A 151 6.74 16.00 11.71
C THR A 151 5.41 15.58 11.12
N SER A 152 5.47 14.86 10.01
CA SER A 152 4.29 14.43 9.23
C SER A 152 4.53 13.06 8.59
N LEU A 153 3.46 12.34 8.26
CA LEU A 153 3.53 11.13 7.43
C LEU A 153 4.15 11.40 6.05
N LEU A 154 4.05 12.66 5.56
CA LEU A 154 4.61 13.07 4.27
C LEU A 154 6.14 13.22 4.28
N ASP A 155 6.78 13.18 5.46
CA ASP A 155 8.24 13.22 5.60
C ASP A 155 8.90 11.86 5.34
N ALA A 156 8.11 10.85 5.01
CA ALA A 156 8.59 9.53 4.65
C ALA A 156 8.92 9.43 3.14
N LYS A 157 9.91 8.63 2.82
CA LYS A 157 10.34 8.36 1.44
C LYS A 157 10.59 6.87 1.24
N THR A 158 10.29 6.35 0.07
CA THR A 158 10.70 4.99 -0.29
C THR A 158 12.22 4.93 -0.44
N VAL A 159 12.82 3.91 0.15
CA VAL A 159 14.21 3.51 -0.04
C VAL A 159 14.26 2.06 -0.52
N TRP A 160 15.33 1.70 -1.20
CA TRP A 160 15.56 0.38 -1.75
C TRP A 160 16.82 -0.22 -1.15
N TRP A 161 16.68 -1.35 -0.48
CA TRP A 161 17.79 -2.10 0.06
C TRP A 161 18.13 -3.29 -0.83
N ASP A 162 19.39 -3.37 -1.23
CA ASP A 162 19.93 -4.51 -1.99
C ASP A 162 20.41 -5.59 -1.03
N ALA A 163 19.71 -6.71 -0.96
CA ALA A 163 20.07 -7.81 -0.08
C ALA A 163 21.41 -8.50 -0.43
N ASN A 164 21.93 -8.31 -1.64
CA ASN A 164 23.22 -8.89 -2.06
C ASN A 164 24.42 -8.05 -1.63
N THR A 165 24.31 -6.71 -1.72
CA THR A 165 25.41 -5.80 -1.39
C THR A 165 25.25 -5.13 -0.04
N GLY A 166 24.02 -5.07 0.51
CA GLY A 166 23.69 -4.31 1.71
C GLY A 166 23.50 -2.81 1.47
N GLU A 167 23.62 -2.35 0.22
CA GLU A 167 23.47 -0.94 -0.13
C GLU A 167 22.01 -0.47 -0.01
N VAL A 168 21.84 0.79 0.37
CA VAL A 168 20.54 1.47 0.45
C VAL A 168 20.55 2.63 -0.53
N SER A 169 19.55 2.69 -1.40
CA SER A 169 19.35 3.76 -2.38
C SER A 169 18.03 4.46 -2.14
N SER A 170 17.97 5.77 -2.35
CA SER A 170 16.72 6.54 -2.40
C SER A 170 16.00 6.43 -3.75
N GLU A 171 16.60 5.75 -4.70
CA GLU A 171 16.02 5.52 -6.02
C GLU A 171 15.79 4.03 -6.25
N ALA A 172 14.66 3.72 -6.90
CA ALA A 172 14.39 2.36 -7.37
C ALA A 172 15.49 1.87 -8.32
N PRO A 173 15.83 0.57 -8.31
CA PRO A 173 16.80 0.01 -9.23
C PRO A 173 16.48 0.33 -10.70
N PRO A 174 17.48 0.59 -11.56
CA PRO A 174 17.24 0.89 -12.97
C PRO A 174 16.40 -0.16 -13.69
N GLU A 175 16.64 -1.44 -13.41
CA GLU A 175 15.84 -2.54 -13.96
C GLU A 175 14.39 -2.54 -13.49
N TRP A 176 14.12 -2.10 -12.25
CA TRP A 176 12.76 -1.93 -11.74
C TRP A 176 12.06 -0.77 -12.47
N ARG A 177 12.74 0.38 -12.59
CA ARG A 177 12.22 1.56 -13.32
C ARG A 177 11.91 1.24 -14.78
N ASN A 178 12.78 0.48 -15.44
CA ASN A 178 12.56 0.03 -16.82
C ASN A 178 11.36 -0.92 -16.94
N PHE A 179 11.16 -1.79 -15.94
CA PHE A 179 10.07 -2.75 -15.93
C PHE A 179 8.71 -2.08 -15.64
N PHE A 180 8.62 -1.30 -14.57
CA PHE A 180 7.36 -0.69 -14.15
C PHE A 180 7.04 0.65 -14.82
N GLY A 181 8.04 1.34 -15.36
CA GLY A 181 7.91 2.72 -15.80
C GLY A 181 7.78 3.69 -14.62
N LYS A 182 7.28 4.90 -14.88
CA LYS A 182 7.09 5.91 -13.83
C LYS A 182 5.93 5.52 -12.93
N GLN A 183 6.20 5.27 -11.66
CA GLN A 183 5.21 5.02 -10.61
C GLN A 183 5.20 6.16 -9.60
N PRO A 184 4.03 6.67 -9.21
CA PRO A 184 3.93 7.68 -8.15
C PRO A 184 4.14 7.08 -6.75
N GLN A 185 3.84 5.78 -6.57
CA GLN A 185 4.01 5.02 -5.33
C GLN A 185 4.69 3.70 -5.69
N ASP A 186 5.93 3.53 -5.23
CA ASP A 186 6.78 2.36 -5.53
C ASP A 186 7.12 1.52 -4.29
N GLU A 187 6.50 1.86 -3.17
CA GLU A 187 6.80 1.24 -1.88
C GLU A 187 6.32 -0.20 -1.75
N HIS A 188 5.19 -0.53 -2.38
CA HIS A 188 4.54 -1.83 -2.21
C HIS A 188 3.75 -2.22 -3.48
N PRO A 189 3.72 -3.51 -3.89
CA PRO A 189 2.94 -3.93 -5.06
C PRO A 189 1.43 -3.69 -4.93
N HIS A 190 0.88 -3.58 -3.71
CA HIS A 190 -0.51 -3.14 -3.50
C HIS A 190 -0.73 -1.73 -4.05
N GLU A 191 0.12 -0.79 -3.69
CA GLU A 191 0.06 0.59 -4.16
C GLU A 191 0.28 0.69 -5.67
N ILE A 192 1.27 -0.06 -6.20
CA ILE A 192 1.53 -0.11 -7.64
C ILE A 192 0.29 -0.58 -8.39
N ALA A 193 -0.37 -1.66 -7.91
CA ALA A 193 -1.57 -2.21 -8.54
C ALA A 193 -2.74 -1.22 -8.47
N ALA A 194 -2.97 -0.59 -7.31
CA ALA A 194 -4.02 0.40 -7.14
C ALA A 194 -3.81 1.61 -8.06
N GLN A 195 -2.57 2.11 -8.18
CA GLN A 195 -2.22 3.19 -9.11
C GLN A 195 -2.39 2.80 -10.58
N MET A 196 -2.00 1.57 -10.95
CA MET A 196 -2.18 1.10 -12.34
C MET A 196 -3.65 0.99 -12.72
N ILE A 197 -4.49 0.47 -11.83
CA ILE A 197 -5.91 0.22 -12.10
C ILE A 197 -6.71 1.53 -12.04
N ALA A 198 -6.54 2.32 -10.99
CA ALA A 198 -7.33 3.54 -10.77
C ALA A 198 -6.87 4.71 -11.64
N ASN A 199 -5.56 4.89 -11.85
CA ASN A 199 -4.97 6.08 -12.48
C ASN A 199 -4.32 5.80 -13.83
N GLY A 200 -4.24 4.55 -14.26
CA GLY A 200 -3.55 4.19 -15.50
C GLY A 200 -2.04 4.42 -15.47
N ALA A 201 -1.43 4.46 -14.27
CA ALA A 201 0.00 4.71 -14.09
C ALA A 201 0.89 3.59 -14.67
N GLY A 202 2.17 3.91 -14.92
CA GLY A 202 3.22 2.96 -15.21
C GLY A 202 3.23 2.35 -16.61
N ASN A 203 3.88 1.22 -16.73
CA ASN A 203 4.07 0.51 -18.00
C ASN A 203 2.73 -0.03 -18.54
N LYS A 204 2.38 0.39 -19.75
CA LYS A 204 1.11 0.04 -20.41
C LYS A 204 0.91 -1.48 -20.52
N ASN A 205 1.93 -2.22 -20.95
CA ASN A 205 1.80 -3.68 -21.14
C ASN A 205 1.59 -4.41 -19.82
N LEU A 206 2.26 -3.99 -18.73
CA LEU A 206 2.05 -4.56 -17.41
C LEU A 206 0.65 -4.27 -16.88
N ARG A 207 0.18 -3.03 -17.10
CA ARG A 207 -1.18 -2.62 -16.73
C ARG A 207 -2.24 -3.44 -17.47
N GLU A 208 -2.10 -3.61 -18.77
CA GLU A 208 -3.04 -4.42 -19.57
C GLU A 208 -3.09 -5.88 -19.10
N ARG A 209 -1.95 -6.47 -18.76
CA ARG A 209 -1.90 -7.82 -18.18
C ARG A 209 -2.54 -7.90 -16.79
N LEU A 210 -2.32 -6.89 -15.95
CA LEU A 210 -2.97 -6.80 -14.65
C LEU A 210 -4.48 -6.63 -14.81
N MET A 211 -4.93 -5.72 -15.68
CA MET A 211 -6.35 -5.49 -15.96
C MET A 211 -7.05 -6.76 -16.46
N ALA A 212 -6.42 -7.51 -17.35
CA ALA A 212 -6.99 -8.75 -17.87
C ALA A 212 -7.29 -9.78 -16.78
N VAL A 213 -6.40 -9.97 -15.80
CA VAL A 213 -6.64 -10.86 -14.67
C VAL A 213 -7.62 -10.26 -13.67
N TYR A 214 -7.55 -8.96 -13.43
CA TYR A 214 -8.43 -8.22 -12.54
C TYR A 214 -9.89 -8.29 -13.00
N GLU A 215 -10.17 -7.91 -14.24
CA GLU A 215 -11.52 -7.95 -14.82
C GLU A 215 -12.10 -9.36 -14.85
N LYS A 216 -11.29 -10.34 -15.25
CA LYS A 216 -11.71 -11.74 -15.27
C LYS A 216 -12.16 -12.25 -13.89
N HIS A 217 -11.55 -11.80 -12.80
CA HIS A 217 -11.84 -12.31 -11.46
C HIS A 217 -12.89 -11.48 -10.73
N PHE A 218 -12.91 -10.19 -10.94
CA PHE A 218 -13.72 -9.30 -10.11
C PHE A 218 -14.93 -8.71 -10.84
N TYR A 219 -14.89 -8.57 -12.18
CA TYR A 219 -16.06 -8.04 -12.87
C TYR A 219 -17.14 -9.10 -12.95
N ARG A 220 -18.36 -8.68 -12.64
CA ARG A 220 -19.55 -9.50 -12.89
C ARG A 220 -19.69 -9.64 -14.39
N ILE A 221 -19.57 -10.87 -14.87
CA ILE A 221 -20.00 -11.18 -16.24
C ILE A 221 -21.53 -11.17 -16.15
N ASP A 222 -22.16 -10.16 -16.77
CA ASP A 222 -23.60 -10.22 -17.04
C ASP A 222 -23.82 -11.46 -17.90
N ARG A 223 -24.18 -12.56 -17.24
CA ARG A 223 -24.73 -13.73 -17.94
C ARG A 223 -26.19 -13.37 -18.23
N GLY A 224 -26.38 -12.63 -19.35
CA GLY A 224 -27.71 -12.41 -19.93
C GLY A 224 -28.42 -13.72 -20.26
#